data_102f865b0878dd0351b59426a1aa2481
#
_entry.id   102f865b0878dd0351b59426a1aa2481
#
_cell.length_a   1.000
_cell.length_b   1.000
_cell.length_c   1.000
_cell.angle_alpha   90.00
_cell.angle_beta   90.00
_cell.angle_gamma   90.00
#
_symmetry.space_group_name_H-M   'P 1'
#
loop_
_entity.id
_entity.type
_entity.pdbx_description
1 polymer ?
#
loop_
_entity_poly.entity_id
_entity_poly.type
_entity_poly.pdbx_seq_one_letter_code
_entity_poly.pdbx_strand_id
1 'polypeptide(L)'
;MRKYRLSEQTRQYCYEEEHGKQSVTLRQIVALIDFADVKAGSEGGWVDEECALSQQGECWIYDVNSVVFAGARIRDDARLTGFCVVSHEATIGGQACIHAAQISHHAQISDNVTVTQSQGRGYCRLADEARRRP
;
A
#
# COMPACT_ATOMS: atom_id res chain seq x y z
N MET A 1 19.61 6.41 -5.60
CA MET A 1 19.11 7.36 -4.59
C MET A 1 17.81 6.86 -4.00
N ARG A 2 17.69 6.95 -2.69
CA ARG A 2 16.47 6.50 -2.04
C ARG A 2 15.38 7.56 -2.17
N LYS A 3 14.18 7.10 -2.43
CA LYS A 3 13.01 7.95 -2.58
C LYS A 3 12.44 8.36 -1.23
N TYR A 4 12.49 7.46 -0.25
CA TYR A 4 11.93 7.69 1.08
C TYR A 4 12.76 6.94 2.12
N ARG A 5 12.51 7.27 3.38
CA ARG A 5 13.06 6.55 4.52
C ARG A 5 11.93 6.16 5.46
N LEU A 6 12.22 5.26 6.37
CA LEU A 6 11.29 4.92 7.44
C LEU A 6 11.59 5.79 8.66
N SER A 7 10.53 6.32 9.25
CA SER A 7 10.64 7.12 10.47
C SER A 7 11.17 6.25 11.62
N GLU A 8 11.84 6.89 12.58
CA GLU A 8 12.25 6.19 13.80
C GLU A 8 11.07 5.89 14.71
N GLN A 9 9.99 6.61 14.58
CA GLN A 9 8.80 6.36 15.37
C GLN A 9 8.12 5.08 14.90
N THR A 10 7.61 4.31 15.84
CA THR A 10 6.94 3.06 15.56
C THR A 10 5.50 3.13 16.02
N ARG A 11 4.68 2.30 15.41
CA ARG A 11 3.27 2.17 15.74
C ARG A 11 2.91 0.70 15.71
N GLN A 12 2.21 0.24 16.74
CA GLN A 12 1.72 -1.13 16.76
C GLN A 12 0.35 -1.17 16.10
N TYR A 13 0.19 -2.11 15.19
CA TYR A 13 -1.09 -2.31 14.51
C TYR A 13 -1.57 -3.72 14.81
N CYS A 14 -2.78 -3.83 15.36
CA CYS A 14 -3.37 -5.12 15.70
C CYS A 14 -4.39 -5.52 14.65
N TYR A 15 -4.35 -6.78 14.24
CA TYR A 15 -5.27 -7.31 13.25
C TYR A 15 -5.62 -8.75 13.62
N GLU A 16 -6.71 -9.25 13.05
CA GLU A 16 -7.18 -10.59 13.34
C GLU A 16 -6.89 -11.53 12.17
N GLU A 17 -6.46 -12.74 12.52
CA GLU A 17 -6.27 -13.82 11.57
C GLU A 17 -7.01 -15.05 12.06
N GLU A 18 -7.02 -16.11 11.25
CA GLU A 18 -7.71 -17.36 11.58
C GLU A 18 -7.25 -17.94 12.92
N HIS A 19 -5.99 -17.72 13.27
CA HIS A 19 -5.40 -18.28 14.48
C HIS A 19 -5.39 -17.30 15.65
N GLY A 20 -6.11 -16.18 15.56
CA GLY A 20 -6.22 -15.22 16.63
C GLY A 20 -5.69 -13.85 16.25
N LYS A 21 -5.49 -13.04 17.29
CA LYS A 21 -5.03 -11.67 17.09
C LYS A 21 -3.53 -11.61 16.89
N GLN A 22 -3.10 -10.81 15.95
CA GLN A 22 -1.70 -10.58 15.66
C GLN A 22 -1.40 -9.09 15.77
N SER A 23 -0.14 -8.77 15.98
CA SER A 23 0.29 -7.38 15.95
C SER A 23 1.55 -7.25 15.11
N VAL A 24 1.73 -6.09 14.51
CA VAL A 24 2.90 -5.79 13.70
C VAL A 24 3.38 -4.40 14.05
N THR A 25 4.70 -4.20 14.02
CA THR A 25 5.32 -2.91 14.26
C THR A 25 5.47 -2.20 12.93
N LEU A 26 4.93 -1.01 12.84
CA LEU A 26 4.94 -0.20 11.62
C LEU A 26 5.78 1.05 11.81
N ARG A 27 6.35 1.53 10.72
CA ARG A 27 7.07 2.80 10.66
C ARG A 27 6.50 3.63 9.52
N GLN A 28 6.45 4.92 9.74
CA GLN A 28 5.91 5.84 8.75
C GLN A 28 6.93 6.14 7.66
N ILE A 29 6.47 6.23 6.43
CA ILE A 29 7.34 6.60 5.31
C ILE A 29 7.48 8.12 5.25
N VAL A 30 8.69 8.58 4.93
CA VAL A 30 8.99 10.01 4.81
C VAL A 30 9.75 10.21 3.51
N ALA A 31 9.25 11.06 2.63
CA ALA A 31 9.90 11.30 1.34
C ALA A 31 11.25 11.99 1.53
N LEU A 32 12.25 11.54 0.79
CA LEU A 32 13.59 12.12 0.80
C LEU A 32 13.82 13.07 -0.37
N ILE A 33 13.04 12.93 -1.44
CA ILE A 33 13.19 13.74 -2.64
C ILE A 33 11.80 14.17 -3.10
N ASP A 34 11.76 15.16 -3.97
CA ASP A 34 10.52 15.52 -4.66
C ASP A 34 10.28 14.52 -5.79
N PHE A 35 9.08 14.01 -5.89
CA PHE A 35 8.68 13.18 -7.03
C PHE A 35 7.17 13.26 -7.19
N ALA A 36 6.70 13.17 -8.44
CA ALA A 36 5.29 13.36 -8.75
C ALA A 36 4.78 14.63 -8.04
N ASP A 37 3.72 14.53 -7.26
CA ASP A 37 3.20 15.64 -6.46
C ASP A 37 3.65 15.58 -5.00
N VAL A 38 4.61 14.71 -4.68
CA VAL A 38 5.14 14.53 -3.33
C VAL A 38 6.38 15.39 -3.15
N LYS A 39 6.46 16.10 -2.04
CA LYS A 39 7.62 16.93 -1.71
C LYS A 39 8.50 16.26 -0.68
N ALA A 40 9.80 16.49 -0.77
CA ALA A 40 10.74 16.00 0.23
C ALA A 40 10.28 16.41 1.63
N GLY A 41 10.34 15.48 2.57
CA GLY A 41 9.88 15.70 3.94
C GLY A 41 8.41 15.33 4.17
N SER A 42 7.66 15.03 3.11
CA SER A 42 6.27 14.63 3.26
C SER A 42 6.16 13.28 3.94
N GLU A 43 5.23 13.17 4.87
CA GLU A 43 4.94 11.92 5.56
C GLU A 43 3.80 11.18 4.85
N GLY A 44 3.92 9.87 4.78
CA GLY A 44 2.89 9.04 4.17
C GLY A 44 2.37 8.01 5.15
N GLY A 45 1.94 6.86 4.61
CA GLY A 45 1.40 5.79 5.44
C GLY A 45 2.46 5.03 6.21
N TRP A 46 2.05 3.90 6.79
CA TRP A 46 2.89 3.09 7.67
C TRP A 46 3.14 1.74 7.04
N VAL A 47 4.37 1.27 7.11
CA VAL A 47 4.76 -0.03 6.53
C VAL A 47 5.53 -0.83 7.57
N ASP A 48 5.49 -2.16 7.44
CA ASP A 48 6.21 -3.03 8.37
C ASP A 48 7.66 -3.26 7.95
N GLU A 49 7.97 -3.06 6.68
CA GLU A 49 9.34 -3.21 6.19
C GLU A 49 9.56 -2.31 4.98
N GLU A 50 10.82 -2.03 4.70
CA GLU A 50 11.16 -1.09 3.65
C GLU A 50 10.72 -1.57 2.27
N CYS A 51 10.77 -2.86 2.03
CA CYS A 51 10.39 -3.38 0.71
C CYS A 51 8.88 -3.40 0.48
N ALA A 52 8.07 -3.03 1.47
CA ALA A 52 6.62 -2.91 1.27
C ALA A 52 6.26 -1.82 0.26
N LEU A 53 7.06 -0.76 0.20
CA LEU A 53 6.90 0.31 -0.78
C LEU A 53 8.17 0.41 -1.61
N SER A 54 8.06 0.32 -2.93
CA SER A 54 9.22 0.35 -3.81
C SER A 54 9.92 1.71 -3.76
N GLN A 55 11.26 1.68 -3.80
CA GLN A 55 12.05 2.89 -3.93
C GLN A 55 12.08 3.40 -5.37
N GLN A 56 11.67 2.58 -6.31
CA GLN A 56 11.65 2.94 -7.73
C GLN A 56 10.23 3.33 -8.13
N GLY A 57 10.13 4.11 -9.20
CA GLY A 57 8.83 4.58 -9.66
C GLY A 57 8.30 5.69 -8.78
N GLU A 58 7.04 6.04 -8.98
CA GLU A 58 6.39 7.14 -8.26
C GLU A 58 5.32 6.68 -7.30
N CYS A 59 5.32 5.39 -6.94
CA CYS A 59 4.32 4.87 -6.00
C CYS A 59 4.44 5.55 -4.64
N TRP A 60 3.30 5.79 -4.03
CA TRP A 60 3.26 6.46 -2.74
C TRP A 60 1.97 6.13 -2.00
N ILE A 61 2.07 6.12 -0.67
CA ILE A 61 0.93 5.94 0.21
C ILE A 61 0.63 7.31 0.79
N TYR A 62 -0.38 7.99 0.26
CA TYR A 62 -0.63 9.41 0.56
C TYR A 62 -1.25 9.63 1.93
N ASP A 63 -2.14 8.73 2.35
CA ASP A 63 -2.85 8.90 3.61
C ASP A 63 -1.95 8.51 4.78
N VAL A 64 -1.84 9.39 5.76
CA VAL A 64 -0.93 9.20 6.90
C VAL A 64 -1.43 8.14 7.89
N ASN A 65 -2.61 7.61 7.71
CA ASN A 65 -3.14 6.54 8.57
C ASN A 65 -3.16 5.18 7.88
N SER A 66 -2.84 5.12 6.60
CA SER A 66 -2.84 3.86 5.86
C SER A 66 -1.74 2.93 6.32
N VAL A 67 -1.99 1.62 6.23
CA VAL A 67 -1.04 0.61 6.67
C VAL A 67 -0.83 -0.44 5.57
N VAL A 68 0.43 -0.88 5.42
CA VAL A 68 0.83 -1.92 4.47
C VAL A 68 1.73 -2.89 5.22
N PHE A 69 1.33 -4.15 5.31
CA PHE A 69 2.07 -5.10 6.13
C PHE A 69 1.85 -6.54 5.65
N ALA A 70 2.45 -7.49 6.37
CA ALA A 70 2.29 -8.93 6.12
C ALA A 70 2.62 -9.34 4.68
N GLY A 71 3.76 -8.86 4.15
CA GLY A 71 4.23 -9.24 2.84
C GLY A 71 3.62 -8.48 1.69
N ALA A 72 2.73 -7.52 1.96
CA ALA A 72 2.16 -6.69 0.90
C ALA A 72 3.22 -5.83 0.23
N ARG A 73 3.05 -5.56 -1.06
CA ARG A 73 4.01 -4.79 -1.86
C ARG A 73 3.29 -3.76 -2.71
N ILE A 74 3.80 -2.54 -2.66
CA ILE A 74 3.34 -1.43 -3.50
C ILE A 74 4.50 -1.05 -4.41
N ARG A 75 4.28 -1.01 -5.72
CA ARG A 75 5.37 -0.77 -6.68
C ARG A 75 4.90 0.04 -7.87
N ASP A 76 5.85 0.34 -8.77
CA ASP A 76 5.64 1.08 -10.00
C ASP A 76 5.11 2.49 -9.68
N ASP A 77 4.01 2.88 -10.27
CA ASP A 77 3.42 4.20 -10.07
C ASP A 77 2.09 4.13 -9.33
N ALA A 78 1.86 3.07 -8.57
CA ALA A 78 0.61 2.88 -7.84
C ALA A 78 0.44 3.95 -6.76
N ARG A 79 -0.79 4.37 -6.56
CA ARG A 79 -1.12 5.42 -5.58
C ARG A 79 -2.20 4.92 -4.64
N LEU A 80 -1.96 5.11 -3.34
CA LEU A 80 -2.93 4.80 -2.31
C LEU A 80 -3.36 6.11 -1.67
N THR A 81 -4.61 6.49 -1.87
CA THR A 81 -5.19 7.70 -1.30
C THR A 81 -6.35 7.32 -0.38
N GLY A 82 -6.66 8.18 0.58
CA GLY A 82 -7.63 7.82 1.60
C GLY A 82 -7.10 6.69 2.49
N PHE A 83 -7.86 6.28 3.49
CA PHE A 83 -7.41 5.25 4.40
C PHE A 83 -7.45 3.88 3.74
N CYS A 84 -6.28 3.28 3.54
CA CYS A 84 -6.14 1.97 2.92
C CYS A 84 -5.47 1.00 3.88
N VAL A 85 -5.89 -0.26 3.82
CA VAL A 85 -5.22 -1.36 4.53
C VAL A 85 -4.85 -2.40 3.48
N VAL A 86 -3.54 -2.62 3.29
CA VAL A 86 -3.03 -3.58 2.32
C VAL A 86 -2.16 -4.58 3.06
N SER A 87 -2.48 -5.86 2.94
CA SER A 87 -1.82 -6.88 3.74
C SER A 87 -1.85 -8.24 3.08
N HIS A 88 -1.21 -9.20 3.75
CA HIS A 88 -1.29 -10.64 3.40
C HIS A 88 -0.89 -10.89 1.94
N GLU A 89 0.31 -10.40 1.58
CA GLU A 89 0.93 -10.65 0.28
C GLU A 89 0.19 -10.04 -0.91
N ALA A 90 -0.70 -9.09 -0.67
CA ALA A 90 -1.33 -8.35 -1.75
C ALA A 90 -0.27 -7.51 -2.49
N THR A 91 -0.43 -7.40 -3.79
CA THR A 91 0.50 -6.65 -4.64
C THR A 91 -0.26 -5.60 -5.43
N ILE A 92 0.20 -4.36 -5.36
CA ILE A 92 -0.39 -3.26 -6.10
C ILE A 92 0.72 -2.62 -6.94
N GLY A 93 0.53 -2.57 -8.25
CA GLY A 93 1.54 -2.05 -9.16
C GLY A 93 0.91 -1.35 -10.35
N GLY A 94 1.73 -1.16 -11.40
CA GLY A 94 1.29 -0.44 -12.58
C GLY A 94 0.95 1.00 -12.26
N GLN A 95 -0.14 1.50 -12.78
CA GLN A 95 -0.64 2.84 -12.51
C GLN A 95 -1.95 2.79 -11.71
N ALA A 96 -2.10 1.75 -10.89
CA ALA A 96 -3.32 1.55 -10.11
C ALA A 96 -3.52 2.68 -9.10
N CYS A 97 -4.76 3.07 -8.91
CA CYS A 97 -5.15 4.06 -7.93
C CYS A 97 -6.11 3.41 -6.94
N ILE A 98 -5.73 3.38 -5.68
CA ILE A 98 -6.53 2.78 -4.62
C ILE A 98 -6.99 3.90 -3.71
N HIS A 99 -8.29 3.99 -3.47
CA HIS A 99 -8.83 5.01 -2.61
C HIS A 99 -9.72 4.39 -1.54
N ALA A 100 -9.32 4.53 -0.28
CA ALA A 100 -10.11 4.12 0.87
C ALA A 100 -10.56 2.65 0.77
N ALA A 101 -9.64 1.75 0.43
CA ALA A 101 -9.97 0.34 0.20
C ALA A 101 -9.15 -0.58 1.09
N GLN A 102 -9.65 -1.77 1.31
CA GLN A 102 -8.95 -2.82 2.02
C GLN A 102 -8.60 -3.93 1.03
N ILE A 103 -7.31 -4.19 0.88
CA ILE A 103 -6.79 -5.16 -0.09
C ILE A 103 -5.96 -6.19 0.66
N SER A 104 -6.25 -7.47 0.48
CA SER A 104 -5.54 -8.50 1.23
C SER A 104 -5.57 -9.85 0.53
N HIS A 105 -4.88 -10.83 1.13
CA HIS A 105 -4.94 -12.26 0.77
C HIS A 105 -4.59 -12.52 -0.69
N HIS A 106 -3.35 -12.15 -1.06
CA HIS A 106 -2.81 -12.40 -2.40
C HIS A 106 -3.53 -11.66 -3.54
N ALA A 107 -4.35 -10.66 -3.22
CA ALA A 107 -4.95 -9.85 -4.27
C ALA A 107 -3.86 -9.20 -5.12
N GLN A 108 -4.08 -9.16 -6.43
CA GLN A 108 -3.13 -8.56 -7.36
C GLN A 108 -3.82 -7.48 -8.15
N ILE A 109 -3.30 -6.27 -8.03
CA ILE A 109 -3.85 -5.10 -8.71
C ILE A 109 -2.74 -4.47 -9.54
N SER A 110 -2.99 -4.25 -10.81
CA SER A 110 -2.00 -3.68 -11.71
C SER A 110 -2.68 -2.89 -12.82
N ASP A 111 -1.88 -2.43 -13.79
CA ASP A 111 -2.35 -1.63 -14.92
C ASP A 111 -2.97 -0.33 -14.43
N ASN A 112 -4.04 0.12 -15.05
CA ASN A 112 -4.70 1.40 -14.75
C ASN A 112 -5.97 1.21 -13.92
N VAL A 113 -6.02 0.16 -13.11
CA VAL A 113 -7.19 -0.15 -12.31
C VAL A 113 -7.39 0.90 -11.23
N THR A 114 -8.63 1.33 -11.04
CA THR A 114 -9.00 2.22 -9.95
C THR A 114 -9.94 1.47 -9.01
N VAL A 115 -9.59 1.45 -7.74
CA VAL A 115 -10.39 0.78 -6.71
C VAL A 115 -10.79 1.82 -5.67
N THR A 116 -12.07 1.93 -5.39
CA THR A 116 -12.58 2.87 -4.40
C THR A 116 -13.51 2.17 -3.42
N GLN A 117 -13.29 2.41 -2.14
CA GLN A 117 -14.17 1.97 -1.05
C GLN A 117 -14.60 0.51 -1.17
N SER A 118 -13.69 -0.36 -1.59
CA SER A 118 -14.00 -1.76 -1.74
C SER A 118 -13.16 -2.61 -0.81
N GLN A 119 -13.57 -3.86 -0.63
CA GLN A 119 -12.81 -4.82 0.14
C GLN A 119 -12.39 -5.95 -0.78
N GLY A 120 -11.12 -5.94 -1.17
CA GLY A 120 -10.56 -7.01 -1.97
C GLY A 120 -10.01 -8.09 -1.06
N ARG A 121 -10.72 -9.19 -0.91
CA ARG A 121 -10.30 -10.31 -0.09
C ARG A 121 -10.07 -11.55 -0.92
N GLY A 122 -9.27 -12.44 -0.38
CA GLY A 122 -9.04 -13.75 -0.98
C GLY A 122 -8.26 -13.62 -2.27
N TYR A 123 -8.68 -14.34 -3.25
CA TYR A 123 -7.96 -14.45 -4.51
C TYR A 123 -8.33 -13.38 -5.51
N CYS A 124 -8.85 -12.29 -5.04
CA CYS A 124 -9.30 -11.23 -5.92
C CYS A 124 -8.16 -10.74 -6.79
N ARG A 125 -8.36 -10.82 -8.09
CA ARG A 125 -7.46 -10.25 -9.09
C ARG A 125 -8.18 -9.11 -9.75
N LEU A 126 -8.20 -7.99 -9.05
CA LEU A 126 -9.01 -6.87 -9.50
C LEU A 126 -8.61 -6.36 -10.87
N ALA A 127 -7.33 -6.49 -11.23
CA ALA A 127 -6.89 -6.10 -12.56
C ALA A 127 -7.59 -6.93 -13.64
N ASP A 128 -7.64 -8.26 -13.46
CA ASP A 128 -8.30 -9.12 -14.42
C ASP A 128 -9.80 -8.85 -14.49
N GLU A 129 -10.42 -8.67 -13.36
CA GLU A 129 -11.84 -8.35 -13.32
C GLU A 129 -12.16 -7.05 -14.03
N ALA A 130 -11.33 -6.03 -13.80
CA ALA A 130 -11.53 -4.74 -14.45
C ALA A 130 -11.41 -4.86 -15.97
N ARG A 131 -10.49 -5.68 -16.46
CA ARG A 131 -10.32 -5.88 -17.90
C ARG A 131 -11.48 -6.62 -18.54
N ARG A 132 -12.15 -7.49 -17.81
CA ARG A 132 -13.25 -8.28 -18.34
C ARG A 132 -14.55 -7.50 -18.44
N ARG A 133 -14.63 -6.39 -17.77
CA ARG A 133 -15.83 -5.57 -17.79
C ARG A 133 -15.89 -4.78 -19.06
N PRO A 134 -17.01 -4.80 -19.73
CA PRO A 134 -17.17 -4.03 -20.95
C PRO A 134 -17.15 -2.53 -20.69
#